data_d0e59faee99e013025eaaa7fa11ab34b
#
_entry.id   d0e59faee99e013025eaaa7fa11ab34b
#
_cell.length_a   1.000
_cell.length_b   1.000
_cell.length_c   1.000
_cell.angle_alpha   90.00
_cell.angle_beta   90.00
_cell.angle_gamma   90.00
#
_symmetry.space_group_name_H-M   'P 1'
#
loop_
_entity.id
_entity.type
_entity.pdbx_description
1 polymer ?
#
loop_
_entity_poly.entity_id
_entity_poly.type
_entity_poly.pdbx_seq_one_letter_code
_entity_poly.pdbx_strand_id
1 'polypeptide(L)'
;MDPAKLLDILGNEIRRKIIQLLANRPCYVSEISGRLGVGPKAIISHLNLLEQAGLIECSVDEQRRKYFNIANNMRLEVSVSPYTYSVTLHDIDFDREKKGEYAVAEIG
;
A
#
# COMPACT_ATOMS: atom_id res chain seq x y z
N MET A 1 -3.54 9.80 9.13
CA MET A 1 -2.88 8.57 9.64
C MET A 1 -1.57 8.90 10.29
N ASP A 2 -1.24 8.24 11.35
CA ASP A 2 0.03 8.43 12.03
C ASP A 2 1.16 7.83 11.20
N PRO A 3 2.18 8.61 10.83
CA PRO A 3 3.27 8.09 10.01
C PRO A 3 4.00 6.90 10.63
N ALA A 4 4.19 6.90 11.94
CA ALA A 4 4.85 5.77 12.60
C ALA A 4 4.03 4.50 12.49
N LYS A 5 2.71 4.62 12.56
CA LYS A 5 1.84 3.48 12.43
C LYS A 5 1.86 2.95 11.00
N LEU A 6 1.93 3.83 10.02
CA LEU A 6 2.04 3.41 8.63
C LEU A 6 3.35 2.68 8.40
N LEU A 7 4.43 3.17 8.99
CA LEU A 7 5.72 2.50 8.90
C LEU A 7 5.63 1.07 9.43
N ASP A 8 4.96 0.89 10.57
CA ASP A 8 4.77 -0.45 11.14
C ASP A 8 3.99 -1.35 10.19
N ILE A 9 2.92 -0.83 9.62
CA ILE A 9 2.09 -1.60 8.69
C ILE A 9 2.91 -2.04 7.48
N LEU A 10 3.70 -1.13 6.94
CA LEU A 10 4.53 -1.43 5.77
C LEU A 10 5.81 -2.17 6.12
N GLY A 11 6.06 -2.40 7.39
CA GLY A 11 7.21 -3.17 7.83
C GLY A 11 7.08 -4.67 7.64
N ASN A 12 5.96 -5.14 7.14
CA ASN A 12 5.70 -6.55 6.90
C ASN A 12 5.87 -6.87 5.42
N GLU A 13 6.64 -7.89 5.11
CA GLU A 13 6.96 -8.22 3.72
C GLU A 13 5.72 -8.59 2.91
N ILE A 14 4.82 -9.36 3.48
CA ILE A 14 3.62 -9.78 2.75
C ILE A 14 2.75 -8.57 2.45
N ARG A 15 2.60 -7.66 3.39
CA ARG A 15 1.81 -6.46 3.14
C ARG A 15 2.42 -5.59 2.06
N ARG A 16 3.76 -5.46 2.04
CA ARG A 16 4.42 -4.72 0.95
C ARG A 16 4.19 -5.39 -0.40
N LYS A 17 4.22 -6.72 -0.43
CA LYS A 17 3.96 -7.45 -1.67
C LYS A 17 2.53 -7.29 -2.14
N ILE A 18 1.58 -7.24 -1.22
CA ILE A 18 0.18 -6.98 -1.57
C ILE A 18 0.06 -5.60 -2.21
N ILE A 19 0.67 -4.60 -1.60
CA ILE A 19 0.64 -3.25 -2.16
C ILE A 19 1.26 -3.22 -3.55
N GLN A 20 2.35 -3.94 -3.77
CA GLN A 20 2.99 -4.01 -5.09
C GLN A 20 2.05 -4.59 -6.13
N LEU A 21 1.30 -5.62 -5.79
CA LEU A 21 0.34 -6.19 -6.72
C LEU A 21 -0.78 -5.20 -7.03
N LEU A 22 -1.32 -4.57 -5.98
CA LEU A 22 -2.41 -3.62 -6.15
C LEU A 22 -1.98 -2.35 -6.85
N ALA A 23 -0.70 -2.01 -6.78
CA ALA A 23 -0.20 -0.85 -7.51
C ALA A 23 -0.28 -1.03 -9.02
N ASN A 24 -0.31 -2.28 -9.49
CA ASN A 24 -0.46 -2.55 -10.90
C ASN A 24 -1.92 -2.58 -11.34
N ARG A 25 -2.78 -3.18 -10.55
CA ARG A 25 -4.21 -3.24 -10.85
C ARG A 25 -4.97 -3.78 -9.64
N PRO A 26 -6.29 -3.56 -9.59
CA PRO A 26 -7.09 -4.17 -8.54
C PRO A 26 -7.04 -5.70 -8.62
N CYS A 27 -7.12 -6.34 -7.48
CA CYS A 27 -7.01 -7.80 -7.40
C CYS A 27 -8.04 -8.39 -6.46
N TYR A 28 -8.45 -9.62 -6.77
CA TYR A 28 -9.29 -10.41 -5.87
C TYR A 28 -8.39 -11.12 -4.84
N VAL A 29 -8.99 -11.52 -3.73
CA VAL A 29 -8.25 -12.24 -2.69
C VAL A 29 -7.58 -13.49 -3.26
N SER A 30 -8.29 -14.23 -4.10
CA SER A 30 -7.75 -15.47 -4.66
C SER A 30 -6.53 -15.20 -5.55
N GLU A 31 -6.53 -14.08 -6.25
CA GLU A 31 -5.37 -13.71 -7.07
C GLU A 31 -4.17 -13.40 -6.20
N ILE A 32 -4.39 -12.64 -5.16
CA ILE A 32 -3.29 -12.27 -4.25
C ILE A 32 -2.74 -13.52 -3.58
N SER A 33 -3.62 -14.36 -3.07
CA SER A 33 -3.24 -15.60 -2.41
C SER A 33 -2.43 -16.49 -3.35
N GLY A 34 -2.91 -16.65 -4.58
CA GLY A 34 -2.21 -17.48 -5.57
C GLY A 34 -0.86 -16.93 -5.96
N ARG A 35 -0.78 -15.61 -6.15
CA ARG A 35 0.48 -14.99 -6.58
C ARG A 35 1.53 -15.01 -5.50
N LEU A 36 1.13 -14.83 -4.26
CA LEU A 36 2.09 -14.74 -3.16
C LEU A 36 2.34 -16.08 -2.48
N GLY A 37 1.54 -17.10 -2.79
CA GLY A 37 1.70 -18.39 -2.13
C GLY A 37 1.35 -18.34 -0.65
N VAL A 38 0.43 -17.46 -0.28
CA VAL A 38 0.02 -17.28 1.12
C VAL A 38 -1.46 -17.61 1.20
N GLY A 39 -1.86 -18.33 2.24
CA GLY A 39 -3.24 -18.77 2.37
C GLY A 39 -4.24 -17.62 2.42
N PRO A 40 -5.47 -17.84 1.96
CA PRO A 40 -6.46 -16.77 1.89
C PRO A 40 -6.77 -16.14 3.23
N LYS A 41 -6.79 -16.90 4.31
CA LYS A 41 -7.06 -16.35 5.62
C LYS A 41 -6.02 -15.33 6.04
N ALA A 42 -4.75 -15.65 5.83
CA ALA A 42 -3.68 -14.73 6.16
C ALA A 42 -3.74 -13.49 5.28
N ILE A 43 -4.03 -13.67 3.99
CA ILE A 43 -4.19 -12.54 3.08
C ILE A 43 -5.31 -11.62 3.55
N ILE A 44 -6.46 -12.18 3.93
CA ILE A 44 -7.58 -11.38 4.41
C ILE A 44 -7.19 -10.58 5.64
N SER A 45 -6.44 -11.20 6.54
CA SER A 45 -5.98 -10.51 7.75
C SER A 45 -5.09 -9.31 7.40
N HIS A 46 -4.18 -9.48 6.46
CA HIS A 46 -3.32 -8.38 6.01
C HIS A 46 -4.13 -7.31 5.29
N LEU A 47 -5.09 -7.72 4.46
CA LEU A 47 -5.93 -6.76 3.76
C LEU A 47 -6.76 -5.91 4.73
N ASN A 48 -7.26 -6.54 5.80
CA ASN A 48 -8.03 -5.80 6.80
C ASN A 48 -7.18 -4.71 7.45
N LEU A 49 -5.93 -5.01 7.77
CA LEU A 49 -5.04 -4.00 8.35
C LEU A 49 -4.78 -2.86 7.37
N LEU A 50 -4.54 -3.19 6.11
CA LEU A 50 -4.29 -2.18 5.10
C LEU A 50 -5.52 -1.32 4.84
N GLU A 51 -6.70 -1.93 4.86
CA GLU A 51 -7.94 -1.21 4.66
C GLU A 51 -8.25 -0.28 5.83
N GLN A 52 -8.07 -0.76 7.05
CA GLN A 52 -8.28 0.05 8.24
C GLN A 52 -7.33 1.24 8.28
N ALA A 53 -6.16 1.08 7.72
CA ALA A 53 -5.19 2.16 7.64
C ALA A 53 -5.49 3.15 6.52
N GLY A 54 -6.49 2.87 5.70
CA GLY A 54 -6.84 3.77 4.61
C GLY A 54 -5.95 3.66 3.38
N LEU A 55 -5.12 2.63 3.30
CA LEU A 55 -4.23 2.46 2.15
C LEU A 55 -4.93 1.83 0.97
N ILE A 56 -5.87 0.96 1.22
CA ILE A 56 -6.61 0.26 0.17
C ILE A 56 -8.09 0.33 0.47
N GLU A 57 -8.88 0.06 -0.53
CA GLU A 57 -10.34 -0.02 -0.35
C GLU A 57 -10.87 -1.24 -1.06
N CYS A 58 -12.00 -1.72 -0.60
CA CYS A 58 -12.65 -2.91 -1.11
C CYS A 58 -13.83 -2.52 -1.97
N SER A 59 -13.96 -3.17 -3.11
CA SER A 59 -15.12 -3.01 -3.98
C SER A 59 -15.69 -4.39 -4.28
N VAL A 60 -16.88 -4.42 -4.84
CA VAL A 60 -17.57 -5.67 -5.12
C VAL A 60 -17.97 -5.66 -6.58
N ASP A 61 -17.70 -6.73 -7.29
CA ASP A 61 -18.07 -6.82 -8.70
C ASP A 61 -19.52 -7.31 -8.86
N GLU A 62 -19.92 -7.52 -10.11
CA GLU A 62 -21.30 -7.90 -10.42
C GLU A 62 -21.67 -9.27 -9.88
N GLN A 63 -20.68 -10.14 -9.66
CA GLN A 63 -20.92 -11.44 -9.08
C GLN A 63 -20.72 -11.45 -7.57
N ARG A 64 -20.65 -10.25 -6.95
CA ARG A 64 -20.46 -10.09 -5.51
C ARG A 64 -19.11 -10.58 -5.01
N ARG A 65 -18.12 -10.65 -5.87
CA ARG A 65 -16.76 -10.98 -5.43
C ARG A 65 -16.06 -9.70 -5.02
N LYS A 66 -15.30 -9.78 -3.94
CA LYS A 66 -14.56 -8.63 -3.42
C LYS A 66 -13.22 -8.51 -4.09
N TYR A 67 -12.88 -7.30 -4.49
CA TYR A 67 -11.54 -7.00 -4.98
C TYR A 67 -11.06 -5.71 -4.31
N PHE A 68 -9.75 -5.53 -4.33
CA PHE A 68 -9.12 -4.44 -3.58
C PHE A 68 -8.28 -3.59 -4.51
N ASN A 69 -8.21 -2.31 -4.21
CA ASN A 69 -7.41 -1.36 -4.98
C ASN A 69 -6.80 -0.32 -4.03
N ILE A 70 -5.76 0.35 -4.53
CA ILE A 70 -5.11 1.41 -3.77
C ILE A 70 -6.07 2.58 -3.62
N ALA A 71 -6.21 3.08 -2.41
CA ALA A 71 -7.19 4.12 -2.11
C ALA A 71 -6.61 5.53 -2.13
N ASN A 72 -5.31 5.66 -1.84
CA ASN A 72 -4.71 6.99 -1.71
C ASN A 72 -3.32 7.04 -2.27
N ASN A 73 -2.91 8.21 -2.70
CA ASN A 73 -1.55 8.47 -3.15
C ASN A 73 -0.78 9.05 -1.98
N MET A 74 0.33 8.44 -1.60
CA MET A 74 1.08 8.95 -0.47
C MET A 74 2.55 8.60 -0.58
N ARG A 75 3.38 9.36 0.10
CA ARG A 75 4.80 9.09 0.19
C ARG A 75 5.21 9.11 1.64
N LEU A 76 5.84 8.04 2.08
CA LEU A 76 6.35 7.93 3.44
C LEU A 76 7.85 8.10 3.39
N GLU A 77 8.39 9.05 4.15
CA GLU A 77 9.81 9.29 4.21
C GLU A 77 10.35 8.99 5.59
N VAL A 78 11.46 8.28 5.63
CA VAL A 78 12.16 8.01 6.89
C VAL A 78 13.54 8.64 6.76
N SER A 79 13.86 9.56 7.67
CA SER A 79 15.14 10.23 7.68
C SER A 79 15.93 9.78 8.91
N VAL A 80 17.15 9.35 8.69
CA VAL A 80 18.02 8.88 9.78
C VAL A 80 19.38 9.52 9.62
N SER A 81 19.86 10.21 10.64
CA SER A 81 21.18 10.77 10.66
C SER A 81 21.65 10.82 12.11
N PRO A 82 22.90 11.20 12.40
CA PRO A 82 23.40 11.10 13.78
C PRO A 82 22.54 11.79 14.84
N TYR A 83 21.85 12.85 14.50
CA TYR A 83 21.05 13.55 15.48
C TYR A 83 19.61 13.68 15.08
N THR A 84 19.18 12.95 14.06
CA THR A 84 17.83 13.11 13.52
C THR A 84 17.22 11.77 13.18
N TYR A 85 16.00 11.58 13.60
CA TYR A 85 15.18 10.48 13.13
C TYR A 85 13.78 11.03 12.94
N SER A 86 13.22 10.89 11.76
CA SER A 86 11.85 11.35 11.53
C SER A 86 11.16 10.46 10.51
N VAL A 87 9.85 10.37 10.67
CA VAL A 87 9.00 9.65 9.73
C VAL A 87 7.93 10.63 9.32
N THR A 88 7.84 10.94 8.04
CA THR A 88 6.95 11.95 7.52
C THR A 88 6.07 11.38 6.44
N LEU A 89 4.78 11.72 6.49
CA LEU A 89 3.82 11.25 5.50
C LEU A 89 3.37 12.45 4.68
N HIS A 90 3.39 12.28 3.36
CA HIS A 90 2.94 13.30 2.43
C HIS A 90 1.81 12.77 1.59
N ASP A 91 0.75 13.57 1.43
CA ASP A 91 -0.22 13.30 0.41
C ASP A 91 0.36 13.83 -0.88
N ILE A 92 0.37 13.03 -1.93
CA ILE A 92 0.93 13.49 -3.19
C ILE A 92 -0.16 13.62 -4.24
N ASP A 93 -0.01 14.65 -5.06
CA ASP A 93 -0.85 14.84 -6.22
C ASP A 93 -0.07 14.19 -7.36
N PHE A 94 -0.42 12.95 -7.65
CA PHE A 94 0.35 12.15 -8.58
C PHE A 94 0.47 12.79 -9.95
N ASP A 95 -0.58 13.42 -10.43
CA ASP A 95 -0.55 14.06 -11.74
C ASP A 95 0.43 15.23 -11.76
N ARG A 96 0.41 16.04 -10.70
CA ARG A 96 1.30 17.15 -10.60
C ARG A 96 2.74 16.71 -10.45
N GLU A 97 2.98 15.69 -9.65
CA GLU A 97 4.31 15.16 -9.46
C GLU A 97 4.85 14.55 -10.74
N LYS A 98 3.98 13.94 -11.52
CA LYS A 98 4.41 13.42 -12.75
C LYS A 98 4.89 14.46 -13.69
N LYS A 99 4.27 15.62 -13.67
CA LYS A 99 4.75 16.68 -14.49
C LYS A 99 6.02 17.22 -13.98
N GLY A 100 6.32 17.07 -12.76
CA GLY A 100 7.44 17.67 -12.21
C GLY A 100 8.54 16.75 -12.19
N GLU A 101 9.10 16.23 -11.92
CA GLU A 101 10.12 15.39 -11.94
C GLU A 101 10.18 14.49 -10.98
N TYR A 102 9.60 14.26 -10.52
CA TYR A 102 9.37 13.53 -9.62
C TYR A 102 9.87 12.27 -9.66
N ALA A 103 10.30 12.03 -10.37
CA ALA A 103 10.74 10.95 -10.50
C ALA A 103 11.19 10.12 -9.55
N VAL A 104 11.43 9.95 -9.24
CA VAL A 104 11.80 9.24 -8.43
C VAL A 104 11.45 8.25 -8.02
N ALA A 105 10.92 8.32 -8.12
CA ALA A 105 10.39 7.51 -7.66
C ALA A 105 10.69 6.29 -7.88
N GLU A 106 10.84 6.12 -8.69
CA GLU A 106 10.90 4.97 -8.99
C GLU A 106 11.80 4.29 -8.44
N ILE A 107 12.20 4.70 -8.01
CA ILE A 107 13.01 4.17 -7.38
C ILE A 107 12.71 3.14 -6.91
N GLY A 108 12.32 3.09 -6.92
CA GLY A 108 11.89 2.23 -6.31
C GLY A 108 11.86 1.01 -6.34
#